data_9d97b45fdf8516551ce81ad47344ae08
#
_entry.id   9d97b45fdf8516551ce81ad47344ae08
#
_cell.length_a   1.000
_cell.length_b   1.000
_cell.length_c   1.000
_cell.angle_alpha   90.00
_cell.angle_beta   90.00
_cell.angle_gamma   90.00
#
_symmetry.space_group_name_H-M   'P 1'
#
loop_
_entity.id
_entity.type
_entity.pdbx_description
1 polymer ?
#
loop_
_entity_poly.entity_id
_entity_poly.type
_entity_poly.pdbx_seq_one_letter_code
_entity_poly.pdbx_strand_id
1 'polypeptide(L)'
;MAAIVVPVTPLTPSQPMNGQRSDRHDGHALWRARRALRCLPFRADFYRQLDHEALSSHQLAGRDDWQRLCHRRLGVRRCEDHFIWLIRLGVLRREVDGQGLTERVRLTPMGREVLAIWPGEIPPAGPLLLVRGWLRRHRPRL
;
A
#
# COMPACT_ATOMS: atom_id res chain seq x y z
N MET A 1 13.08 -66.82 -15.26
CA MET A 1 12.63 -65.58 -15.95
C MET A 1 12.90 -64.43 -15.04
N ALA A 2 13.93 -63.64 -15.32
CA ALA A 2 14.33 -62.49 -14.54
C ALA A 2 13.59 -61.25 -15.08
N ALA A 3 12.78 -60.58 -14.24
CA ALA A 3 12.18 -59.32 -14.59
C ALA A 3 13.23 -58.19 -14.39
N ILE A 4 13.57 -57.54 -15.49
CA ILE A 4 14.46 -56.37 -15.45
C ILE A 4 13.62 -55.17 -14.95
N VAL A 5 13.87 -54.76 -13.71
CA VAL A 5 13.33 -53.51 -13.16
C VAL A 5 14.23 -52.36 -13.63
N VAL A 6 13.77 -51.54 -14.54
CA VAL A 6 14.44 -50.32 -14.96
C VAL A 6 14.18 -49.26 -13.89
N PRO A 7 15.22 -48.65 -13.26
CA PRO A 7 15.00 -47.56 -12.32
C PRO A 7 14.55 -46.32 -13.09
N VAL A 8 13.33 -45.87 -12.80
CA VAL A 8 12.83 -44.58 -13.28
C VAL A 8 13.51 -43.51 -12.43
N THR A 9 14.43 -42.77 -13.05
CA THR A 9 15.03 -41.59 -12.45
C THR A 9 13.98 -40.50 -12.36
N PRO A 10 13.65 -39.94 -11.19
CA PRO A 10 12.75 -38.83 -11.13
C PRO A 10 13.42 -37.58 -11.75
N LEU A 11 12.80 -37.07 -12.80
CA LEU A 11 13.15 -35.77 -13.36
C LEU A 11 12.91 -34.71 -12.25
N THR A 12 13.99 -34.15 -11.77
CA THR A 12 13.94 -32.98 -10.89
C THR A 12 13.31 -31.82 -11.66
N PRO A 13 12.16 -31.28 -11.23
CA PRO A 13 11.62 -30.09 -11.89
C PRO A 13 12.60 -28.94 -11.65
N SER A 14 13.14 -28.43 -12.74
CA SER A 14 13.92 -27.19 -12.75
C SER A 14 13.04 -26.08 -12.19
N GLN A 15 13.35 -25.63 -10.99
CA GLN A 15 12.67 -24.48 -10.41
C GLN A 15 12.96 -23.25 -11.27
N PRO A 16 11.94 -22.50 -11.71
CA PRO A 16 12.17 -21.29 -12.47
C PRO A 16 12.84 -20.25 -11.56
N MET A 17 13.98 -19.74 -12.00
CA MET A 17 14.76 -18.69 -11.34
C MET A 17 14.03 -17.30 -11.32
N ASN A 18 12.71 -17.30 -11.37
CA ASN A 18 11.89 -16.09 -11.47
C ASN A 18 11.54 -15.48 -10.10
N GLY A 19 11.78 -16.19 -8.99
CA GLY A 19 11.45 -15.73 -7.65
C GLY A 19 12.26 -14.51 -7.17
N GLN A 20 13.56 -14.48 -7.49
CA GLN A 20 14.46 -13.45 -6.96
C GLN A 20 14.26 -12.05 -7.53
N ARG A 21 13.72 -11.92 -8.74
CA ARG A 21 13.37 -10.60 -9.31
C ARG A 21 12.10 -10.03 -8.71
N SER A 22 11.11 -10.88 -8.45
CA SER A 22 9.86 -10.50 -7.79
C SER A 22 10.13 -9.97 -6.38
N ASP A 23 10.89 -10.71 -5.58
CA ASP A 23 11.19 -10.36 -4.19
C ASP A 23 11.93 -9.02 -4.04
N ARG A 24 12.81 -8.68 -5.00
CA ARG A 24 13.53 -7.38 -5.00
C ARG A 24 12.61 -6.21 -5.36
N HIS A 25 11.69 -6.42 -6.29
CA HIS A 25 10.71 -5.40 -6.67
C HIS A 25 9.71 -5.15 -5.53
N ASP A 26 9.28 -6.20 -4.86
CA ASP A 26 8.37 -6.13 -3.73
C ASP A 26 9.01 -5.41 -2.55
N GLY A 27 10.25 -5.74 -2.21
CA GLY A 27 11.03 -5.08 -1.16
C GLY A 27 11.23 -3.57 -1.42
N HIS A 28 11.49 -3.18 -2.68
CA HIS A 28 11.63 -1.78 -3.04
C HIS A 28 10.30 -1.02 -3.00
N ALA A 29 9.20 -1.67 -3.39
CA ALA A 29 7.86 -1.10 -3.31
C ALA A 29 7.44 -0.88 -1.84
N LEU A 30 7.66 -1.87 -0.99
CA LEU A 30 7.41 -1.78 0.45
C LEU A 30 8.21 -0.64 1.10
N TRP A 31 9.48 -0.53 0.78
CA TRP A 31 10.33 0.54 1.31
C TRP A 31 9.84 1.94 0.89
N ARG A 32 9.45 2.12 -0.38
CA ARG A 32 8.88 3.38 -0.86
C ARG A 32 7.56 3.71 -0.15
N ALA A 33 6.68 2.73 -0.02
CA ALA A 33 5.42 2.87 0.68
C ALA A 33 5.64 3.24 2.16
N ARG A 34 6.52 2.53 2.85
CA ARG A 34 6.90 2.80 4.24
C ARG A 34 7.36 4.24 4.46
N ARG A 35 8.21 4.75 3.57
CA ARG A 35 8.66 6.15 3.66
C ARG A 35 7.54 7.15 3.40
N ALA A 36 6.68 6.86 2.42
CA ALA A 36 5.57 7.73 2.07
C ALA A 36 4.54 7.84 3.19
N LEU A 37 4.19 6.74 3.86
CA LEU A 37 3.23 6.76 4.96
C LEU A 37 3.68 7.68 6.11
N ARG A 38 4.97 7.77 6.36
CA ARG A 38 5.53 8.68 7.38
C ARG A 38 5.40 10.16 7.03
N CYS A 39 5.26 10.48 5.74
CA CYS A 39 5.15 11.85 5.24
C CYS A 39 3.72 12.30 5.01
N LEU A 40 2.75 11.40 5.10
CA LEU A 40 1.34 11.69 4.84
C LEU A 40 0.62 12.11 6.13
N PRO A 41 -0.46 12.89 6.01
CA PRO A 41 -1.17 13.41 7.18
C PRO A 41 -2.11 12.39 7.83
N PHE A 42 -2.00 11.11 7.49
CA PHE A 42 -2.85 10.04 8.01
C PHE A 42 -2.21 9.34 9.20
N ARG A 43 -3.03 9.03 10.21
CA ARG A 43 -2.67 8.20 11.34
C ARG A 43 -2.80 6.72 11.01
N ALA A 44 -2.20 5.86 11.82
CA ALA A 44 -2.32 4.41 11.69
C ALA A 44 -3.79 3.95 11.68
N ASP A 45 -4.64 4.56 12.47
CA ASP A 45 -6.07 4.21 12.55
C ASP A 45 -6.84 4.46 11.24
N PHE A 46 -6.42 5.42 10.42
CA PHE A 46 -6.97 5.60 9.08
C PHE A 46 -6.79 4.34 8.23
N TYR A 47 -5.59 3.81 8.18
CA TYR A 47 -5.29 2.60 7.40
C TYR A 47 -5.96 1.36 7.98
N ARG A 48 -6.01 1.24 9.32
CA ARG A 48 -6.74 0.14 9.98
C ARG A 48 -8.22 0.17 9.66
N GLN A 49 -8.83 1.36 9.63
CA GLN A 49 -10.22 1.49 9.24
C GLN A 49 -10.45 1.06 7.80
N LEU A 50 -9.56 1.43 6.86
CA LEU A 50 -9.65 1.01 5.46
C LEU A 50 -9.47 -0.49 5.23
N ASP A 51 -8.92 -1.21 6.18
CA ASP A 51 -8.87 -2.67 6.16
C ASP A 51 -10.26 -3.30 6.38
N HIS A 52 -11.09 -2.65 7.20
CA HIS A 52 -12.44 -3.12 7.52
C HIS A 52 -13.52 -2.48 6.65
N GLU A 53 -13.42 -1.22 6.36
CA GLU A 53 -14.44 -0.44 5.66
C GLU A 53 -13.82 0.49 4.60
N ALA A 54 -14.40 0.48 3.40
CA ALA A 54 -13.99 1.40 2.36
C ALA A 54 -14.54 2.81 2.62
N LEU A 55 -13.71 3.84 2.39
CA LEU A 55 -14.07 5.24 2.56
C LEU A 55 -13.81 6.02 1.27
N SER A 56 -14.72 6.98 0.97
CA SER A 56 -14.48 7.99 -0.05
C SER A 56 -13.79 9.23 0.54
N SER A 57 -13.24 10.08 -0.33
CA SER A 57 -12.68 11.37 0.06
C SER A 57 -13.71 12.29 0.73
N HIS A 58 -14.98 12.25 0.27
CA HIS A 58 -16.08 12.99 0.86
C HIS A 58 -16.43 12.49 2.27
N GLN A 59 -16.49 11.17 2.44
CA GLN A 59 -16.76 10.57 3.75
C GLN A 59 -15.66 10.92 4.76
N LEU A 60 -14.40 10.87 4.35
CA LEU A 60 -13.28 11.21 5.23
C LEU A 60 -13.29 12.71 5.60
N ALA A 61 -13.49 13.60 4.62
CA ALA A 61 -13.50 15.04 4.84
C ALA A 61 -14.68 15.50 5.72
N GLY A 62 -15.81 14.80 5.66
CA GLY A 62 -17.03 15.10 6.41
C GLY A 62 -17.06 14.50 7.84
N ARG A 63 -16.04 13.78 8.27
CA ARG A 63 -16.05 13.15 9.60
C ARG A 63 -15.79 14.14 10.72
N ASP A 64 -16.54 14.02 11.79
CA ASP A 64 -16.34 14.82 13.02
C ASP A 64 -15.15 14.27 13.84
N ASP A 65 -14.88 12.96 13.77
CA ASP A 65 -13.77 12.29 14.46
C ASP A 65 -12.47 12.26 13.63
N TRP A 66 -12.28 13.21 12.73
CA TRP A 66 -11.13 13.27 11.82
C TRP A 66 -9.78 13.24 12.57
N GLN A 67 -9.69 13.77 13.80
CA GLN A 67 -8.46 13.77 14.60
C GLN A 67 -7.95 12.36 14.90
N ARG A 68 -8.84 11.38 14.91
CA ARG A 68 -8.49 9.98 15.09
C ARG A 68 -7.78 9.41 13.86
N LEU A 69 -8.13 9.91 12.68
CA LEU A 69 -7.67 9.39 11.39
C LEU A 69 -6.56 10.22 10.75
N CYS A 70 -6.49 11.52 11.07
CA CYS A 70 -5.60 12.47 10.43
C CYS A 70 -4.93 13.38 11.47
N HIS A 71 -3.70 13.82 11.16
CA HIS A 71 -2.99 14.80 11.99
C HIS A 71 -3.52 16.23 11.80
N ARG A 72 -4.23 16.47 10.71
CA ARG A 72 -4.86 17.75 10.38
C ARG A 72 -6.14 17.52 9.60
N ARG A 73 -7.05 18.47 9.65
CA ARG A 73 -8.28 18.42 8.86
C ARG A 73 -7.94 18.55 7.37
N LEU A 74 -8.51 17.66 6.57
CA LEU A 74 -8.32 17.63 5.12
C LEU A 74 -9.64 17.91 4.42
N GLY A 75 -9.59 18.77 3.40
CA GLY A 75 -10.71 18.93 2.47
C GLY A 75 -10.78 17.77 1.46
N VAL A 76 -11.92 17.63 0.80
CA VAL A 76 -12.19 16.53 -0.17
C VAL A 76 -11.09 16.40 -1.21
N ARG A 77 -10.71 17.50 -1.85
CA ARG A 77 -9.68 17.51 -2.90
C ARG A 77 -8.33 16.99 -2.41
N ARG A 78 -7.90 17.41 -1.22
CA ARG A 78 -6.65 16.94 -0.63
C ARG A 78 -6.69 15.47 -0.24
N CYS A 79 -7.84 15.00 0.27
CA CYS A 79 -8.05 13.57 0.53
C CYS A 79 -7.89 12.77 -0.77
N GLU A 80 -8.52 13.22 -1.86
CA GLU A 80 -8.45 12.55 -3.14
C GLU A 80 -7.03 12.53 -3.72
N ASP A 81 -6.30 13.64 -3.66
CA ASP A 81 -4.90 13.72 -4.10
C ASP A 81 -4.02 12.71 -3.34
N HIS A 82 -4.21 12.57 -2.05
CA HIS A 82 -3.51 11.58 -1.24
C HIS A 82 -3.93 10.15 -1.55
N PHE A 83 -5.22 9.91 -1.81
CA PHE A 83 -5.71 8.58 -2.21
C PHE A 83 -5.10 8.13 -3.53
N ILE A 84 -5.08 9.01 -4.53
CA ILE A 84 -4.44 8.74 -5.83
C ILE A 84 -2.96 8.40 -5.63
N TRP A 85 -2.25 9.13 -4.77
CA TRP A 85 -0.85 8.86 -4.46
C TRP A 85 -0.66 7.50 -3.79
N LEU A 86 -1.48 7.16 -2.79
CA LEU A 86 -1.43 5.87 -2.10
C LEU A 86 -1.80 4.69 -3.01
N ILE A 87 -2.70 4.90 -3.98
CA ILE A 87 -3.03 3.90 -5.00
C ILE A 87 -1.82 3.66 -5.91
N ARG A 88 -1.13 4.71 -6.35
CA ARG A 88 0.09 4.59 -7.17
C ARG A 88 1.24 3.88 -6.43
N LEU A 89 1.29 4.02 -5.12
CA LEU A 89 2.24 3.30 -4.28
C LEU A 89 1.83 1.83 -4.03
N GLY A 90 0.62 1.44 -4.37
CA GLY A 90 0.08 0.11 -4.13
C GLY A 90 -0.46 -0.12 -2.71
N VAL A 91 -0.56 0.91 -1.88
CA VAL A 91 -1.06 0.83 -0.50
C VAL A 91 -2.58 0.76 -0.45
N LEU A 92 -3.25 1.53 -1.32
CA LEU A 92 -4.70 1.54 -1.46
C LEU A 92 -5.13 1.06 -2.84
N ARG A 93 -6.37 0.64 -2.93
CA ARG A 93 -7.07 0.33 -4.19
C ARG A 93 -8.48 0.88 -4.15
N ARG A 94 -9.06 1.16 -5.32
CA ARG A 94 -10.49 1.46 -5.42
C ARG A 94 -11.31 0.22 -5.12
N GLU A 95 -12.41 0.41 -4.41
CA GLU A 95 -13.40 -0.64 -4.22
C GLU A 95 -14.19 -0.83 -5.52
N VAL A 96 -14.47 -2.08 -5.84
CA VAL A 96 -15.31 -2.48 -6.98
C VAL A 96 -16.65 -2.93 -6.43
N ASP A 97 -17.74 -2.39 -6.95
CA ASP A 97 -19.08 -2.89 -6.74
C ASP A 97 -19.65 -3.54 -8.01
N GLY A 98 -20.92 -3.91 -8.01
CA GLY A 98 -21.58 -4.52 -9.16
C GLY A 98 -21.65 -3.63 -10.41
N GLN A 99 -21.31 -2.35 -10.32
CA GLN A 99 -21.34 -1.38 -11.42
C GLN A 99 -19.92 -0.92 -11.85
N GLY A 100 -18.87 -1.39 -11.20
CA GLY A 100 -17.48 -1.07 -11.52
C GLY A 100 -16.71 -0.42 -10.39
N LEU A 101 -15.72 0.40 -10.73
CA LEU A 101 -14.88 1.10 -9.75
C LEU A 101 -15.67 2.22 -9.05
N THR A 102 -15.59 2.24 -7.74
CA THR A 102 -16.17 3.29 -6.89
C THR A 102 -15.13 4.35 -6.51
N GLU A 103 -15.58 5.48 -5.96
CA GLU A 103 -14.72 6.52 -5.37
C GLU A 103 -14.12 6.09 -4.01
N ARG A 104 -14.62 4.99 -3.45
CA ARG A 104 -14.19 4.47 -2.15
C ARG A 104 -12.88 3.70 -2.29
N VAL A 105 -12.03 3.81 -1.28
CA VAL A 105 -10.74 3.14 -1.24
C VAL A 105 -10.67 2.13 -0.11
N ARG A 106 -9.90 1.08 -0.33
CA ARG A 106 -9.57 0.03 0.64
C ARG A 106 -8.07 -0.19 0.73
N LEU A 107 -7.65 -0.72 1.86
CA LEU A 107 -6.28 -1.16 2.06
C LEU A 107 -5.97 -2.40 1.22
N THR A 108 -4.79 -2.43 0.60
CA THR A 108 -4.30 -3.59 -0.15
C THR A 108 -3.56 -4.57 0.78
N PRO A 109 -3.29 -5.82 0.33
CA PRO A 109 -2.40 -6.72 1.07
C PRO A 109 -1.03 -6.11 1.35
N MET A 110 -0.43 -5.41 0.38
CA MET A 110 0.83 -4.68 0.58
C MET A 110 0.68 -3.55 1.61
N GLY A 111 -0.44 -2.84 1.60
CA GLY A 111 -0.74 -1.82 2.61
C GLY A 111 -0.80 -2.38 4.02
N ARG A 112 -1.38 -3.58 4.21
CA ARG A 112 -1.38 -4.28 5.50
C ARG A 112 0.02 -4.67 5.94
N GLU A 113 0.83 -5.16 5.03
CA GLU A 113 2.22 -5.55 5.30
C GLU A 113 3.07 -4.36 5.75
N VAL A 114 2.93 -3.21 5.07
CA VAL A 114 3.61 -1.97 5.47
C VAL A 114 3.14 -1.49 6.84
N LEU A 115 1.83 -1.54 7.10
CA LEU A 115 1.26 -1.10 8.37
C LEU A 115 1.68 -1.99 9.54
N ALA A 116 1.84 -3.29 9.31
CA ALA A 116 2.26 -4.25 10.32
C ALA A 116 3.65 -3.97 10.92
N ILE A 117 4.49 -3.18 10.25
CA ILE A 117 5.79 -2.72 10.76
C ILE A 117 5.60 -1.84 12.00
N TRP A 118 4.48 -1.12 12.09
CA TRP A 118 4.14 -0.25 13.22
C TRP A 118 2.87 -0.75 13.93
N PRO A 119 3.02 -1.55 14.98
CA PRO A 119 1.86 -2.03 15.75
C PRO A 119 1.10 -0.91 16.47
N GLY A 120 1.76 0.21 16.71
CA GLY A 120 1.19 1.42 17.29
C GLY A 120 0.95 2.53 16.25
N GLU A 121 1.44 3.71 16.53
CA GLU A 121 1.33 4.87 15.64
C GLU A 121 2.48 4.86 14.61
N ILE A 122 2.24 5.47 13.45
CA ILE A 122 3.26 5.65 12.43
C ILE A 122 4.24 6.73 12.90
N PRO A 123 5.56 6.45 12.99
CA PRO A 123 6.52 7.44 13.44
C PRO A 123 6.61 8.60 12.44
N PRO A 124 6.68 9.86 12.91
CA PRO A 124 6.76 11.01 12.02
C PRO A 124 8.04 10.98 11.18
N ALA A 125 7.97 11.50 9.97
CA ALA A 125 9.13 11.68 9.12
C ALA A 125 9.97 12.85 9.63
N GLY A 126 11.30 12.70 9.57
CA GLY A 126 12.21 13.83 9.80
C GLY A 126 12.05 14.92 8.70
N PRO A 127 12.49 16.17 8.94
CA PRO A 127 12.27 17.30 8.03
C PRO A 127 12.81 17.07 6.62
N LEU A 128 13.95 16.41 6.48
CA LEU A 128 14.53 16.05 5.17
C LEU A 128 13.64 15.09 4.37
N LEU A 129 12.98 14.14 5.04
CA LEU A 129 12.04 13.22 4.38
C LEU A 129 10.77 13.94 3.93
N LEU A 130 10.29 14.90 4.70
CA LEU A 130 9.12 15.72 4.35
C LEU A 130 9.39 16.54 3.09
N VAL A 131 10.54 17.21 3.00
CA VAL A 131 10.94 18.00 1.83
C VAL A 131 11.09 17.11 0.60
N ARG A 132 11.77 15.96 0.72
CA ARG A 132 11.92 15.01 -0.39
C ARG A 132 10.59 14.41 -0.84
N GLY A 133 9.69 14.12 0.11
CA GLY A 133 8.34 13.64 -0.18
C GLY A 133 7.49 14.68 -0.90
N TRP A 134 7.60 15.95 -0.50
CA TRP A 134 6.95 17.08 -1.14
C TRP A 134 7.43 17.28 -2.57
N LEU A 135 8.76 17.32 -2.80
CA LEU A 135 9.38 17.45 -4.12
C LEU A 135 8.98 16.33 -5.08
N ARG A 136 8.87 15.07 -4.59
CA ARG A 136 8.45 13.95 -5.43
C ARG A 136 6.98 14.04 -5.85
N ARG A 137 6.12 14.59 -5.01
CA ARG A 137 4.68 14.77 -5.32
C ARG A 137 4.42 15.92 -6.29
N HIS A 138 5.29 16.94 -6.26
CA HIS A 138 5.13 18.17 -7.04
C HIS A 138 6.11 18.27 -8.22
N ARG A 139 6.78 17.19 -8.59
CA ARG A 139 7.59 17.17 -9.80
C ARG A 139 6.69 17.41 -11.01
N PRO A 140 6.90 18.51 -11.78
CA PRO A 140 6.26 18.66 -13.06
C PRO A 140 6.68 17.49 -13.95
N ARG A 141 5.73 16.90 -14.63
CA ARG A 141 6.03 15.95 -15.71
C ARG A 141 6.61 16.77 -16.85
N LEU A 142 7.93 16.72 -17.00
CA LEU A 142 8.59 17.08 -18.25
C LEU A 142 8.50 15.92 -19.22
#